data_6d47b7395d22318453bce5761b993a18
#
_entry.id   6d47b7395d22318453bce5761b993a18
#
_cell.length_a   1.000
_cell.length_b   1.000
_cell.length_c   1.000
_cell.angle_alpha   90.00
_cell.angle_beta   90.00
_cell.angle_gamma   90.00
#
_symmetry.space_group_name_H-M   'P 1'
#
loop_
_entity.id
_entity.type
_entity.pdbx_description
1 polymer ?
#
loop_
_entity_poly.entity_id
_entity_poly.type
_entity_poly.pdbx_seq_one_letter_code
_entity_poly.pdbx_strand_id
1 'polypeptide(L)'
;MNDSITIGFDAKRIVRNNTGLGSYGRTLVRDLAYLPDSLRLRLYAPDKGRDNLRSQIEGLPRISFCYPKESIFPFEKALWRDAGIVRDLMKDKVQVYHGLSGELPRGIRKSGIKSVVTIHDLIFLRHPEFYPWIDAKIYAWKFRRTIKEADHIIAISECTKRDVLELGQVDPSRVSVVYQSCAPRFTKVPTPVEEEQVRLKYGLPKRFVLNVGTIEQRKNILLGVKAMESLPSDLSLVIVGRHTAYTNQVLEYISAHKLHRRVYILHDVPDADLPALYAQAEAFVYPSVYEGFGIPIIEAISCGLPVVGCTGSCLEEAGGPDSLYVAPDDPEALAAAIRQVLKGAPGREERIQRSRQYIRRFEGNDVARQVLEIYQRIL
;
A
#
# COMPACT_ATOMS: atom_id res chain seq x y z
N MET A 1 39.07 -3.92 -4.83
CA MET A 1 38.26 -3.36 -3.73
C MET A 1 36.91 -3.03 -4.33
N ASN A 2 35.86 -3.77 -3.98
CA ASN A 2 34.52 -3.39 -4.43
C ASN A 2 34.14 -2.10 -3.74
N ASP A 3 34.13 -1.00 -4.47
CA ASP A 3 33.72 0.29 -3.92
C ASP A 3 32.24 0.18 -3.45
N SER A 4 32.01 0.52 -2.19
CA SER A 4 30.67 0.47 -1.62
C SER A 4 29.76 1.50 -2.30
N ILE A 5 28.59 1.05 -2.78
CA ILE A 5 27.58 1.93 -3.37
C ILE A 5 26.87 2.72 -2.26
N THR A 6 26.86 4.04 -2.37
CA THR A 6 26.14 4.91 -1.43
C THR A 6 24.79 5.31 -2.01
N ILE A 7 23.70 4.90 -1.33
CA ILE A 7 22.32 5.15 -1.74
C ILE A 7 21.65 6.10 -0.76
N GLY A 8 21.08 7.18 -1.26
CA GLY A 8 20.30 8.15 -0.52
C GLY A 8 18.80 7.87 -0.66
N PHE A 9 18.02 8.01 0.40
CA PHE A 9 16.57 7.81 0.40
C PHE A 9 15.82 9.02 0.94
N ASP A 10 14.66 9.34 0.34
CA ASP A 10 13.68 10.23 0.99
C ASP A 10 13.05 9.50 2.18
N ALA A 11 13.47 9.85 3.39
CA ALA A 11 13.02 9.19 4.61
C ALA A 11 11.86 9.91 5.32
N LYS A 12 11.27 10.97 4.73
CA LYS A 12 10.14 11.69 5.36
C LYS A 12 8.99 10.75 5.73
N ARG A 13 8.58 9.86 4.81
CA ARG A 13 7.50 8.90 5.08
C ARG A 13 7.93 7.79 6.03
N ILE A 14 9.18 7.39 5.99
CA ILE A 14 9.76 6.39 6.90
C ILE A 14 9.56 6.78 8.37
N VAL A 15 9.88 8.03 8.73
CA VAL A 15 9.85 8.50 10.12
C VAL A 15 8.52 9.12 10.54
N ARG A 16 7.59 9.42 9.62
CA ARG A 16 6.36 10.15 9.94
C ARG A 16 5.07 9.42 9.62
N ASN A 17 5.12 8.43 8.71
CA ASN A 17 3.92 7.77 8.19
C ASN A 17 3.80 6.33 8.69
N ASN A 18 2.68 6.04 9.35
CA ASN A 18 2.37 4.70 9.88
C ASN A 18 1.54 3.83 8.90
N THR A 19 1.21 4.35 7.72
CA THR A 19 0.42 3.63 6.70
C THR A 19 1.33 2.98 5.65
N GLY A 20 0.75 2.37 4.63
CA GLY A 20 1.44 1.59 3.59
C GLY A 20 2.70 2.24 3.01
N LEU A 21 2.68 3.56 2.72
CA LEU A 21 3.85 4.25 2.17
C LEU A 21 5.06 4.26 3.13
N GLY A 22 4.81 4.47 4.42
CA GLY A 22 5.87 4.43 5.43
C GLY A 22 6.36 3.01 5.69
N SER A 23 5.44 2.04 5.72
CA SER A 23 5.75 0.61 5.86
C SER A 23 6.63 0.11 4.71
N TYR A 24 6.26 0.44 3.47
CA TYR A 24 7.06 0.13 2.28
C TYR A 24 8.51 0.63 2.43
N GLY A 25 8.68 1.91 2.76
CA GLY A 25 10.02 2.49 2.90
C GLY A 25 10.84 1.83 4.00
N ARG A 26 10.24 1.55 5.17
CA ARG A 26 10.94 0.86 6.27
C ARG A 26 11.33 -0.57 5.91
N THR A 27 10.43 -1.30 5.28
CA THR A 27 10.70 -2.68 4.85
C THR A 27 11.80 -2.71 3.81
N LEU A 28 11.72 -1.91 2.74
CA LEU A 28 12.73 -1.88 1.69
C LEU A 28 14.13 -1.53 2.24
N VAL A 29 14.22 -0.48 3.05
CA VAL A 29 15.52 -0.04 3.59
C VAL A 29 16.09 -1.07 4.56
N ARG A 30 15.25 -1.69 5.40
CA ARG A 30 15.68 -2.78 6.28
C ARG A 30 16.22 -3.95 5.47
N ASP A 31 15.50 -4.39 4.46
CA ASP A 31 15.85 -5.57 3.67
C ASP A 31 17.14 -5.32 2.85
N LEU A 32 17.30 -4.11 2.29
CA LEU A 32 18.56 -3.67 1.66
C LEU A 32 19.75 -3.69 2.63
N ALA A 33 19.54 -3.33 3.91
CA ALA A 33 20.61 -3.30 4.91
C ALA A 33 21.17 -4.70 5.21
N TYR A 34 20.39 -5.75 4.97
CA TYR A 34 20.81 -7.16 5.19
C TYR A 34 21.28 -7.88 3.93
N LEU A 35 21.24 -7.24 2.75
CA LEU A 35 21.83 -7.84 1.56
C LEU A 35 23.37 -7.98 1.71
N PRO A 36 23.97 -9.02 1.09
CA PRO A 36 25.40 -9.28 1.21
C PRO A 36 26.31 -8.23 0.54
N ASP A 37 25.74 -7.35 -0.28
CA ASP A 37 26.48 -6.34 -1.02
C ASP A 37 27.05 -5.22 -0.15
N SER A 38 28.12 -4.58 -0.60
CA SER A 38 28.73 -3.41 0.06
C SER A 38 27.89 -2.16 -0.19
N LEU A 39 26.86 -1.94 0.64
CA LEU A 39 25.97 -0.79 0.54
C LEU A 39 26.20 0.18 1.71
N ARG A 40 26.00 1.48 1.46
CA ARG A 40 25.81 2.52 2.48
C ARG A 40 24.47 3.19 2.26
N LEU A 41 23.55 3.09 3.23
CA LEU A 41 22.19 3.58 3.13
C LEU A 41 22.06 4.88 3.94
N ARG A 42 21.81 5.99 3.27
CA ARG A 42 21.64 7.30 3.88
C ARG A 42 20.19 7.75 3.80
N LEU A 43 19.56 7.94 4.96
CA LEU A 43 18.17 8.27 5.11
C LEU A 43 18.00 9.77 5.38
N TYR A 44 17.63 10.52 4.36
CA TYR A 44 17.44 11.97 4.45
C TYR A 44 16.01 12.29 4.91
N ALA A 45 15.90 12.76 6.13
CA ALA A 45 14.61 13.12 6.73
C ALA A 45 14.59 14.61 7.15
N PRO A 46 13.45 15.31 7.06
CA PRO A 46 13.35 16.72 7.46
C PRO A 46 13.53 16.92 8.96
N ASP A 47 13.30 15.87 9.74
CA ASP A 47 13.49 15.80 11.20
C ASP A 47 13.46 14.35 11.69
N LYS A 48 13.58 14.16 13.00
CA LYS A 48 13.59 12.82 13.64
C LYS A 48 12.26 12.08 13.51
N GLY A 49 11.14 12.79 13.28
CA GLY A 49 9.82 12.20 13.18
C GLY A 49 9.33 11.54 14.47
N ARG A 50 8.62 10.41 14.32
CA ARG A 50 8.07 9.63 15.44
C ARG A 50 9.09 8.57 15.88
N ASP A 51 9.39 8.50 17.18
CA ASP A 51 10.38 7.55 17.72
C ASP A 51 10.00 6.10 17.47
N ASN A 52 8.73 5.73 17.62
CA ASN A 52 8.24 4.37 17.36
C ASN A 52 8.34 3.92 15.91
N LEU A 53 8.47 4.83 14.95
CA LEU A 53 8.69 4.51 13.55
C LEU A 53 10.18 4.49 13.21
N ARG A 54 10.94 5.45 13.75
CA ARG A 54 12.39 5.55 13.52
C ARG A 54 13.13 4.36 14.13
N SER A 55 12.79 3.98 15.37
CA SER A 55 13.43 2.86 16.09
C SER A 55 13.33 1.53 15.39
N GLN A 56 12.38 1.36 14.45
CA GLN A 56 12.27 0.12 13.66
C GLN A 56 13.44 -0.11 12.70
N ILE A 57 14.20 0.96 12.38
CA ILE A 57 15.32 0.89 11.43
C ILE A 57 16.59 1.60 11.96
N GLU A 58 16.48 2.41 13.01
CA GLU A 58 17.64 3.04 13.65
C GLU A 58 18.51 1.95 14.29
N GLY A 59 19.81 2.01 14.06
CA GLY A 59 20.77 1.01 14.56
C GLY A 59 20.92 -0.24 13.69
N LEU A 60 20.16 -0.39 12.60
CA LEU A 60 20.41 -1.44 11.62
C LEU A 60 21.76 -1.21 10.90
N PRO A 61 22.41 -2.28 10.43
CA PRO A 61 23.71 -2.17 9.76
C PRO A 61 23.63 -1.28 8.53
N ARG A 62 24.69 -0.54 8.25
CA ARG A 62 24.87 0.29 7.04
C ARG A 62 23.92 1.48 6.90
N ILE A 63 23.01 1.71 7.86
CA ILE A 63 22.04 2.80 7.85
C ILE A 63 22.57 4.00 8.63
N SER A 64 22.42 5.18 8.05
CA SER A 64 22.66 6.45 8.75
C SER A 64 21.56 7.45 8.40
N PHE A 65 21.00 8.12 9.43
CA PHE A 65 20.08 9.24 9.24
C PHE A 65 20.82 10.54 8.96
N CYS A 66 20.31 11.29 8.00
CA CYS A 66 20.80 12.60 7.62
C CYS A 66 19.67 13.62 7.76
N TYR A 67 19.95 14.71 8.47
CA TYR A 67 18.99 15.78 8.73
C TYR A 67 19.53 17.10 8.20
N PRO A 68 18.66 18.08 7.81
CA PRO A 68 19.12 19.43 7.54
C PRO A 68 19.81 20.02 8.78
N LYS A 69 20.66 21.02 8.58
CA LYS A 69 21.15 21.84 9.70
C LYS A 69 19.93 22.37 10.48
N GLU A 70 20.08 22.55 11.79
CA GLU A 70 19.00 23.02 12.63
C GLU A 70 18.33 24.25 12.01
N SER A 71 17.05 24.09 11.68
CA SER A 71 16.21 25.13 11.13
C SER A 71 15.05 25.36 12.08
N ILE A 72 14.81 26.61 12.39
CA ILE A 72 13.75 27.05 13.29
C ILE A 72 12.40 27.04 12.57
N PHE A 73 12.40 27.18 11.24
CA PHE A 73 11.18 27.36 10.45
C PHE A 73 10.78 26.11 9.65
N PRO A 74 9.50 25.69 9.73
CA PRO A 74 9.00 24.51 8.99
C PRO A 74 9.16 24.61 7.45
N PHE A 75 9.06 25.82 6.88
CA PHE A 75 9.19 26.01 5.44
C PHE A 75 10.61 25.75 4.92
N GLU A 76 11.64 25.99 5.75
CA GLU A 76 13.05 25.73 5.38
C GLU A 76 13.31 24.23 5.21
N LYS A 77 12.68 23.40 6.05
CA LYS A 77 12.73 21.94 5.91
C LYS A 77 12.08 21.47 4.60
N ALA A 78 10.99 22.14 4.20
CA ALA A 78 10.34 21.87 2.92
C ALA A 78 11.20 22.27 1.73
N LEU A 79 11.81 23.45 1.79
CA LEU A 79 12.75 23.95 0.76
C LEU A 79 14.00 23.07 0.68
N TRP A 80 14.54 22.66 1.84
CA TRP A 80 15.68 21.74 1.87
C TRP A 80 15.34 20.42 1.16
N ARG A 81 14.18 19.81 1.47
CA ARG A 81 13.75 18.56 0.82
C ARG A 81 13.45 18.74 -0.68
N ASP A 82 12.92 19.91 -1.09
CA ASP A 82 12.56 20.18 -2.49
C ASP A 82 13.80 20.42 -3.38
N ALA A 83 14.86 21.04 -2.86
CA ALA A 83 16.06 21.37 -3.66
C ALA A 83 17.37 21.34 -2.85
N GLY A 84 17.37 21.84 -1.63
CA GLY A 84 18.59 22.01 -0.81
C GLY A 84 19.32 20.70 -0.51
N ILE A 85 18.57 19.60 -0.41
CA ILE A 85 19.10 18.26 -0.16
C ILE A 85 20.15 17.82 -1.18
N VAL A 86 20.08 18.30 -2.43
CA VAL A 86 21.02 17.91 -3.50
C VAL A 86 22.46 18.24 -3.12
N ARG A 87 22.70 19.36 -2.42
CA ARG A 87 24.06 19.69 -1.92
C ARG A 87 24.57 18.69 -0.90
N ASP A 88 23.68 18.22 0.00
CA ASP A 88 24.05 17.24 1.03
C ASP A 88 24.31 15.87 0.39
N LEU A 89 23.49 15.48 -0.61
CA LEU A 89 23.69 14.27 -1.40
C LEU A 89 25.06 14.27 -2.10
N MET A 90 25.45 15.39 -2.72
CA MET A 90 26.77 15.54 -3.37
C MET A 90 27.90 15.48 -2.35
N LYS A 91 27.79 16.18 -1.22
CA LYS A 91 28.77 16.16 -0.13
C LYS A 91 28.96 14.75 0.42
N ASP A 92 27.91 14.00 0.56
CA ASP A 92 27.90 12.64 1.07
C ASP A 92 28.27 11.58 0.01
N LYS A 93 28.63 12.02 -1.20
CA LYS A 93 29.00 11.17 -2.35
C LYS A 93 27.93 10.10 -2.67
N VAL A 94 26.67 10.49 -2.58
CA VAL A 94 25.54 9.63 -2.95
C VAL A 94 25.58 9.37 -4.46
N GLN A 95 25.55 8.11 -4.85
CA GLN A 95 25.59 7.68 -6.25
C GLN A 95 24.17 7.49 -6.82
N VAL A 96 23.26 6.95 -6.00
CA VAL A 96 21.85 6.79 -6.35
C VAL A 96 20.99 7.43 -5.28
N TYR A 97 20.01 8.22 -5.67
CA TYR A 97 18.96 8.73 -4.77
C TYR A 97 17.60 8.13 -5.12
N HIS A 98 16.91 7.57 -4.12
CA HIS A 98 15.60 6.96 -4.30
C HIS A 98 14.50 7.74 -3.57
N GLY A 99 13.59 8.33 -4.35
CA GLY A 99 12.35 8.93 -3.87
C GLY A 99 11.28 7.85 -3.64
N LEU A 100 11.09 7.44 -2.40
CA LEU A 100 10.23 6.30 -2.02
C LEU A 100 8.72 6.56 -2.15
N SER A 101 8.29 7.79 -2.40
CA SER A 101 6.88 8.17 -2.36
C SER A 101 6.50 9.20 -3.44
N GLY A 102 6.92 8.95 -4.66
CA GLY A 102 6.50 9.73 -5.83
C GLY A 102 7.13 11.11 -5.97
N GLU A 103 8.17 11.44 -5.20
CA GLU A 103 8.81 12.76 -5.25
C GLU A 103 10.33 12.65 -5.37
N LEU A 104 10.93 13.54 -6.19
CA LEU A 104 12.38 13.75 -6.30
C LEU A 104 12.70 15.23 -6.09
N PRO A 105 13.90 15.56 -5.55
CA PRO A 105 14.33 16.93 -5.38
C PRO A 105 14.64 17.59 -6.73
N ARG A 106 14.34 18.88 -6.81
CA ARG A 106 14.66 19.69 -8.01
C ARG A 106 16.17 19.74 -8.23
N GLY A 107 16.55 19.54 -9.49
CA GLY A 107 17.93 19.67 -9.93
C GLY A 107 18.80 18.45 -9.66
N ILE A 108 18.23 17.34 -9.17
CA ILE A 108 19.02 16.12 -8.94
C ILE A 108 19.63 15.60 -10.24
N ARG A 109 18.89 15.67 -11.35
CA ARG A 109 19.39 15.26 -12.67
C ARG A 109 20.66 16.03 -13.09
N LYS A 110 20.76 17.30 -12.69
CA LYS A 110 21.94 18.15 -13.02
C LYS A 110 23.13 17.87 -12.12
N SER A 111 22.96 17.18 -11.01
CA SER A 111 24.03 16.88 -10.06
C SER A 111 24.91 15.69 -10.47
N GLY A 112 24.48 14.90 -11.46
CA GLY A 112 25.13 13.64 -11.85
C GLY A 112 24.76 12.45 -10.96
N ILE A 113 23.98 12.67 -9.89
CA ILE A 113 23.46 11.59 -9.03
C ILE A 113 22.34 10.87 -9.79
N LYS A 114 22.42 9.55 -9.90
CA LYS A 114 21.36 8.74 -10.49
C LYS A 114 20.12 8.78 -9.62
N SER A 115 18.96 8.90 -10.26
CA SER A 115 17.69 9.10 -9.54
C SER A 115 16.66 8.04 -9.87
N VAL A 116 16.14 7.41 -8.82
CA VAL A 116 15.03 6.43 -8.88
C VAL A 116 13.84 6.98 -8.11
N VAL A 117 12.64 6.72 -8.60
CA VAL A 117 11.41 7.04 -7.88
C VAL A 117 10.43 5.88 -7.90
N THR A 118 9.86 5.54 -6.73
CA THR A 118 8.73 4.63 -6.66
C THR A 118 7.42 5.40 -6.77
N ILE A 119 6.60 5.01 -7.74
CA ILE A 119 5.22 5.49 -7.93
C ILE A 119 4.27 4.41 -7.41
N HIS A 120 3.48 4.77 -6.40
CA HIS A 120 2.52 3.86 -5.78
C HIS A 120 1.18 3.86 -6.49
N ASP A 121 0.73 5.01 -6.94
CA ASP A 121 -0.47 5.20 -7.76
C ASP A 121 -0.46 6.56 -8.45
N LEU A 122 -1.37 6.73 -9.40
CA LEU A 122 -1.68 8.00 -10.05
C LEU A 122 -3.20 8.28 -9.99
N ILE A 123 -3.83 7.92 -8.87
CA ILE A 123 -5.28 8.06 -8.67
C ILE A 123 -5.72 9.51 -8.84
N PHE A 124 -4.92 10.47 -8.38
CA PHE A 124 -5.20 11.91 -8.54
C PHE A 124 -5.23 12.38 -10.01
N LEU A 125 -4.74 11.58 -10.96
CA LEU A 125 -4.85 11.82 -12.40
C LEU A 125 -5.99 11.01 -13.03
N ARG A 126 -6.19 9.76 -12.62
CA ARG A 126 -7.25 8.89 -13.13
C ARG A 126 -8.62 9.26 -12.60
N HIS A 127 -8.69 9.56 -11.31
CA HIS A 127 -9.90 9.85 -10.55
C HIS A 127 -9.73 11.14 -9.73
N PRO A 128 -9.57 12.29 -10.39
CA PRO A 128 -9.37 13.56 -9.71
C PRO A 128 -10.54 13.94 -8.79
N GLU A 129 -11.72 13.36 -9.00
CA GLU A 129 -12.92 13.56 -8.19
C GLU A 129 -12.78 13.08 -6.74
N PHE A 130 -11.82 12.21 -6.45
CA PHE A 130 -11.53 11.78 -5.07
C PHE A 130 -10.64 12.75 -4.29
N TYR A 131 -10.20 13.84 -4.92
CA TYR A 131 -9.30 14.83 -4.33
C TYR A 131 -9.87 16.24 -4.43
N PRO A 132 -9.57 17.12 -3.46
CA PRO A 132 -9.77 18.54 -3.68
C PRO A 132 -9.06 18.97 -4.97
N TRP A 133 -9.72 19.73 -5.82
CA TRP A 133 -9.20 20.05 -7.15
C TRP A 133 -7.81 20.73 -7.15
N ILE A 134 -7.54 21.54 -6.11
CA ILE A 134 -6.22 22.18 -5.92
C ILE A 134 -5.16 21.12 -5.65
N ASP A 135 -5.45 20.15 -4.77
CA ASP A 135 -4.51 19.09 -4.42
C ASP A 135 -4.22 18.21 -5.62
N ALA A 136 -5.24 17.85 -6.41
CA ALA A 136 -5.08 17.07 -7.64
C ALA A 136 -4.14 17.80 -8.63
N LYS A 137 -4.28 19.12 -8.81
CA LYS A 137 -3.39 19.91 -9.67
C LYS A 137 -1.96 19.99 -9.13
N ILE A 138 -1.79 20.13 -7.82
CA ILE A 138 -0.46 20.15 -7.17
C ILE A 138 0.22 18.80 -7.36
N TYR A 139 -0.50 17.69 -7.13
CA TYR A 139 0.06 16.34 -7.31
C TYR A 139 0.40 16.08 -8.77
N ALA A 140 -0.46 16.49 -9.71
CA ALA A 140 -0.18 16.36 -11.13
C ALA A 140 1.06 17.15 -11.56
N TRP A 141 1.24 18.36 -11.05
CA TRP A 141 2.43 19.18 -11.30
C TRP A 141 3.69 18.53 -10.71
N LYS A 142 3.62 18.03 -9.46
CA LYS A 142 4.73 17.32 -8.81
C LYS A 142 5.12 16.06 -9.59
N PHE A 143 4.15 15.27 -10.01
CA PHE A 143 4.38 14.06 -10.80
C PHE A 143 5.11 14.40 -12.10
N ARG A 144 4.58 15.35 -12.89
CA ARG A 144 5.22 15.77 -14.15
C ARG A 144 6.65 16.26 -13.96
N ARG A 145 6.93 16.92 -12.84
CA ARG A 145 8.29 17.34 -12.48
C ARG A 145 9.15 16.13 -12.12
N THR A 146 8.65 15.25 -11.29
CA THR A 146 9.38 14.07 -10.82
C THR A 146 9.81 13.16 -11.96
N ILE A 147 8.93 12.88 -12.93
CA ILE A 147 9.29 12.01 -14.08
C ILE A 147 10.35 12.63 -15.00
N LYS A 148 10.51 13.97 -14.99
CA LYS A 148 11.59 14.66 -15.72
C LYS A 148 12.94 14.54 -15.01
N GLU A 149 12.94 14.48 -13.67
CA GLU A 149 14.14 14.35 -12.85
C GLU A 149 14.58 12.87 -12.74
N ALA A 150 13.69 11.90 -12.88
CA ALA A 150 13.98 10.49 -12.68
C ALA A 150 14.80 9.90 -13.84
N ASP A 151 15.88 9.17 -13.53
CA ASP A 151 16.56 8.29 -14.48
C ASP A 151 15.77 7.00 -14.64
N HIS A 152 15.18 6.47 -13.54
CA HIS A 152 14.35 5.27 -13.56
C HIS A 152 13.14 5.39 -12.64
N ILE A 153 12.04 4.76 -13.03
CA ILE A 153 10.77 4.75 -12.29
C ILE A 153 10.43 3.31 -11.93
N ILE A 154 10.12 3.08 -10.67
CA ILE A 154 9.58 1.82 -10.17
C ILE A 154 8.07 2.01 -10.00
N ALA A 155 7.28 1.22 -10.71
CA ALA A 155 5.85 1.09 -10.52
C ALA A 155 5.57 -0.15 -9.63
N ILE A 156 4.60 -0.05 -8.72
CA ILE A 156 4.31 -1.15 -7.78
C ILE A 156 3.36 -2.21 -8.35
N SER A 157 2.86 -1.99 -9.57
CA SER A 157 1.97 -2.90 -10.32
C SER A 157 2.05 -2.62 -11.82
N GLU A 158 1.62 -3.57 -12.65
CA GLU A 158 1.46 -3.31 -14.09
C GLU A 158 0.39 -2.24 -14.35
N CYS A 159 -0.66 -2.19 -13.53
CA CYS A 159 -1.66 -1.12 -13.57
C CYS A 159 -1.01 0.26 -13.36
N THR A 160 -0.21 0.43 -12.31
CA THR A 160 0.52 1.68 -12.05
C THR A 160 1.53 1.98 -13.16
N LYS A 161 2.21 0.97 -13.72
CA LYS A 161 3.11 1.15 -14.87
C LYS A 161 2.36 1.68 -16.09
N ARG A 162 1.20 1.09 -16.42
CA ARG A 162 0.34 1.56 -17.52
C ARG A 162 -0.04 3.03 -17.31
N ASP A 163 -0.43 3.41 -16.09
CA ASP A 163 -0.74 4.80 -15.78
C ASP A 163 0.45 5.74 -15.95
N VAL A 164 1.64 5.33 -15.50
CA VAL A 164 2.87 6.11 -15.67
C VAL A 164 3.20 6.32 -17.15
N LEU A 165 3.08 5.28 -17.96
CA LEU A 165 3.37 5.34 -19.39
C LEU A 165 2.36 6.24 -20.12
N GLU A 166 1.07 6.05 -19.85
CA GLU A 166 -0.02 6.76 -20.53
C GLU A 166 -0.08 8.23 -20.11
N LEU A 167 -0.13 8.49 -18.78
CA LEU A 167 -0.35 9.84 -18.24
C LEU A 167 0.95 10.66 -18.15
N GLY A 168 2.08 9.98 -18.04
CA GLY A 168 3.41 10.60 -17.96
C GLY A 168 4.13 10.71 -19.29
N GLN A 169 3.70 9.96 -20.32
CA GLN A 169 4.39 9.87 -21.62
C GLN A 169 5.89 9.54 -21.44
N VAL A 170 6.17 8.58 -20.57
CA VAL A 170 7.53 8.16 -20.21
C VAL A 170 7.98 7.03 -21.14
N ASP A 171 9.27 7.00 -21.49
CA ASP A 171 9.86 5.88 -22.23
C ASP A 171 9.70 4.58 -21.41
N PRO A 172 9.12 3.52 -21.99
CA PRO A 172 8.92 2.24 -21.31
C PRO A 172 10.20 1.60 -20.76
N SER A 173 11.36 1.86 -21.35
CA SER A 173 12.66 1.36 -20.89
C SER A 173 13.07 1.93 -19.51
N ARG A 174 12.49 3.06 -19.13
CA ARG A 174 12.72 3.72 -17.85
C ARG A 174 11.75 3.27 -16.75
N VAL A 175 10.83 2.35 -17.01
CA VAL A 175 9.81 1.93 -16.05
C VAL A 175 9.88 0.43 -15.80
N SER A 176 10.19 0.03 -14.58
CA SER A 176 10.14 -1.36 -14.13
C SER A 176 9.02 -1.57 -13.12
N VAL A 177 8.41 -2.75 -13.13
CA VAL A 177 7.48 -3.17 -12.08
C VAL A 177 8.26 -3.93 -11.01
N VAL A 178 8.08 -3.51 -9.76
CA VAL A 178 8.55 -4.25 -8.58
C VAL A 178 7.38 -4.40 -7.63
N TYR A 179 6.82 -5.59 -7.57
CA TYR A 179 5.68 -5.89 -6.71
C TYR A 179 6.04 -5.82 -5.24
N GLN A 180 5.06 -5.42 -4.43
CA GLN A 180 5.18 -5.48 -2.97
C GLN A 180 4.68 -6.84 -2.48
N SER A 181 5.30 -7.37 -1.43
CA SER A 181 4.83 -8.54 -0.70
C SER A 181 3.99 -8.14 0.51
N CYS A 182 3.13 -9.03 0.98
CA CYS A 182 2.45 -8.83 2.25
C CYS A 182 3.40 -9.11 3.44
N ALA A 183 3.01 -8.59 4.61
CA ALA A 183 3.82 -8.80 5.81
C ALA A 183 3.82 -10.29 6.25
N PRO A 184 4.95 -10.83 6.73
CA PRO A 184 5.07 -12.25 7.11
C PRO A 184 4.05 -12.73 8.16
N ARG A 185 3.47 -11.82 8.95
CA ARG A 185 2.43 -12.17 9.94
C ARG A 185 1.18 -12.80 9.31
N PHE A 186 0.86 -12.51 8.05
CA PHE A 186 -0.30 -13.06 7.35
C PHE A 186 -0.08 -14.47 6.79
N THR A 187 1.17 -14.96 6.78
CA THR A 187 1.47 -16.35 6.41
C THR A 187 1.41 -17.31 7.59
N LYS A 188 1.30 -16.78 8.82
CA LYS A 188 1.15 -17.58 10.04
C LYS A 188 -0.33 -17.81 10.31
N VAL A 189 -0.69 -19.08 10.54
CA VAL A 189 -2.06 -19.42 10.95
C VAL A 189 -2.21 -19.06 12.43
N PRO A 190 -3.18 -18.21 12.79
CA PRO A 190 -3.46 -17.90 14.19
C PRO A 190 -3.90 -19.15 14.96
N THR A 191 -3.58 -19.21 16.24
CA THR A 191 -4.06 -20.27 17.12
C THR A 191 -5.54 -20.06 17.46
N PRO A 192 -6.29 -21.14 17.81
CA PRO A 192 -7.68 -20.99 18.27
C PRO A 192 -7.84 -20.04 19.46
N VAL A 193 -6.82 -19.95 20.33
CA VAL A 193 -6.82 -19.02 21.47
C VAL A 193 -6.72 -17.57 21.02
N GLU A 194 -5.84 -17.28 20.05
CA GLU A 194 -5.71 -15.93 19.48
C GLU A 194 -7.00 -15.51 18.74
N GLU A 195 -7.60 -16.41 17.99
CA GLU A 195 -8.88 -16.16 17.31
C GLU A 195 -9.99 -15.84 18.33
N GLU A 196 -10.13 -16.63 19.38
CA GLU A 196 -11.15 -16.40 20.41
C GLU A 196 -10.91 -15.09 21.18
N GLN A 197 -9.66 -14.76 21.53
CA GLN A 197 -9.31 -13.50 22.16
C GLN A 197 -9.71 -12.31 21.29
N VAL A 198 -9.42 -12.36 20.00
CA VAL A 198 -9.78 -11.30 19.04
C VAL A 198 -11.30 -11.23 18.86
N ARG A 199 -11.98 -12.38 18.79
CA ARG A 199 -13.45 -12.43 18.70
C ARG A 199 -14.12 -11.77 19.88
N LEU A 200 -13.68 -12.08 21.10
CA LEU A 200 -14.22 -11.48 22.33
C LEU A 200 -13.87 -9.99 22.44
N LYS A 201 -12.62 -9.62 22.12
CA LYS A 201 -12.16 -8.24 22.18
C LYS A 201 -12.98 -7.29 21.32
N TYR A 202 -13.38 -7.72 20.11
CA TYR A 202 -14.12 -6.89 19.18
C TYR A 202 -15.61 -7.22 19.08
N GLY A 203 -16.11 -8.20 19.84
CA GLY A 203 -17.50 -8.63 19.80
C GLY A 203 -17.91 -9.12 18.41
N LEU A 204 -17.05 -9.90 17.76
CA LEU A 204 -17.27 -10.30 16.36
C LEU A 204 -18.50 -11.19 16.20
N PRO A 205 -19.29 -11.00 15.14
CA PRO A 205 -20.41 -11.88 14.83
C PRO A 205 -19.91 -13.28 14.43
N LYS A 206 -20.80 -14.28 14.53
CA LYS A 206 -20.45 -15.67 14.21
C LYS A 206 -20.08 -15.88 12.74
N ARG A 207 -20.78 -15.18 11.84
CA ARG A 207 -20.59 -15.26 10.39
C ARG A 207 -20.39 -13.87 9.83
N PHE A 208 -19.28 -13.63 9.16
CA PHE A 208 -19.01 -12.31 8.58
C PHE A 208 -18.11 -12.37 7.36
N VAL A 209 -18.28 -11.38 6.51
CA VAL A 209 -17.32 -10.98 5.49
C VAL A 209 -16.51 -9.79 5.99
N LEU A 210 -15.25 -9.70 5.61
CA LEU A 210 -14.31 -8.72 6.14
C LEU A 210 -13.92 -7.70 5.05
N ASN A 211 -13.82 -6.43 5.44
CA ASN A 211 -13.14 -5.38 4.69
C ASN A 211 -12.08 -4.72 5.57
N VAL A 212 -10.89 -4.44 5.01
CA VAL A 212 -9.80 -3.76 5.73
C VAL A 212 -9.29 -2.59 4.89
N GLY A 213 -9.35 -1.38 5.45
CA GLY A 213 -8.85 -0.17 4.80
C GLY A 213 -9.48 1.11 5.35
N THR A 214 -8.86 2.25 5.08
CA THR A 214 -9.45 3.56 5.46
C THR A 214 -10.85 3.71 4.85
N ILE A 215 -11.82 4.15 5.63
CA ILE A 215 -13.21 4.36 5.17
C ILE A 215 -13.25 5.67 4.40
N GLU A 216 -13.05 5.60 3.10
CA GLU A 216 -13.03 6.75 2.19
C GLU A 216 -13.77 6.42 0.88
N GLN A 217 -14.23 7.46 0.16
CA GLN A 217 -15.08 7.30 -1.02
C GLN A 217 -14.48 6.36 -2.06
N ARG A 218 -13.19 6.47 -2.34
CA ARG A 218 -12.47 5.61 -3.29
C ARG A 218 -12.49 4.13 -2.92
N LYS A 219 -12.47 3.80 -1.61
CA LYS A 219 -12.56 2.42 -1.10
C LYS A 219 -13.97 1.84 -1.23
N ASN A 220 -14.96 2.69 -1.52
CA ASN A 220 -16.31 2.32 -1.92
C ASN A 220 -17.01 1.34 -0.97
N ILE A 221 -16.75 1.46 0.33
CA ILE A 221 -17.32 0.54 1.32
C ILE A 221 -18.84 0.56 1.36
N LEU A 222 -19.46 1.67 0.92
CA LEU A 222 -20.92 1.79 0.82
C LEU A 222 -21.49 0.75 -0.14
N LEU A 223 -20.78 0.35 -1.20
CA LEU A 223 -21.21 -0.75 -2.08
C LEU A 223 -21.31 -2.06 -1.29
N GLY A 224 -20.32 -2.36 -0.43
CA GLY A 224 -20.37 -3.53 0.46
C GLY A 224 -21.53 -3.48 1.44
N VAL A 225 -21.83 -2.30 2.01
CA VAL A 225 -22.97 -2.11 2.91
C VAL A 225 -24.30 -2.31 2.18
N LYS A 226 -24.45 -1.79 0.96
CA LYS A 226 -25.64 -1.99 0.12
C LYS A 226 -25.84 -3.47 -0.22
N ALA A 227 -24.79 -4.18 -0.57
CA ALA A 227 -24.86 -5.61 -0.87
C ALA A 227 -25.39 -6.45 0.30
N MET A 228 -25.25 -5.98 1.55
CA MET A 228 -25.78 -6.67 2.73
C MET A 228 -27.30 -6.82 2.72
N GLU A 229 -28.03 -5.99 2.00
CA GLU A 229 -29.51 -6.09 1.91
C GLU A 229 -29.94 -7.39 1.21
N SER A 230 -29.18 -7.85 0.23
CA SER A 230 -29.45 -9.05 -0.56
C SER A 230 -28.73 -10.30 -0.05
N LEU A 231 -27.94 -10.21 1.03
CA LEU A 231 -27.20 -11.33 1.61
C LEU A 231 -27.97 -11.97 2.79
N PRO A 232 -27.66 -13.25 3.15
CA PRO A 232 -28.30 -13.94 4.26
C PRO A 232 -28.36 -13.11 5.53
N SER A 233 -29.48 -13.15 6.27
CA SER A 233 -29.72 -12.29 7.44
C SER A 233 -28.78 -12.57 8.61
N ASP A 234 -28.19 -13.75 8.68
CA ASP A 234 -27.23 -14.20 9.70
C ASP A 234 -25.76 -13.84 9.32
N LEU A 235 -25.54 -13.33 8.11
CA LEU A 235 -24.25 -12.86 7.66
C LEU A 235 -24.07 -11.38 8.00
N SER A 236 -22.90 -11.01 8.50
CA SER A 236 -22.53 -9.64 8.84
C SER A 236 -21.37 -9.15 7.98
N LEU A 237 -21.20 -7.83 7.91
CA LEU A 237 -20.01 -7.17 7.34
C LEU A 237 -19.19 -6.54 8.49
N VAL A 238 -17.95 -6.93 8.60
CA VAL A 238 -16.98 -6.31 9.52
C VAL A 238 -16.04 -5.42 8.71
N ILE A 239 -16.00 -4.15 9.02
CA ILE A 239 -15.19 -3.12 8.38
C ILE A 239 -14.11 -2.71 9.39
N VAL A 240 -12.85 -2.90 9.04
CA VAL A 240 -11.72 -2.44 9.85
C VAL A 240 -11.08 -1.25 9.16
N GLY A 241 -11.15 -0.07 9.80
CA GLY A 241 -10.56 1.10 9.19
C GLY A 241 -10.71 2.39 9.97
N ARG A 242 -9.92 3.37 9.56
CA ARG A 242 -9.96 4.71 10.15
C ARG A 242 -11.17 5.47 9.64
N HIS A 243 -11.84 6.18 10.54
CA HIS A 243 -12.90 7.14 10.22
C HIS A 243 -12.42 8.29 9.34
N THR A 244 -13.28 8.71 8.43
CA THR A 244 -13.17 9.95 7.64
C THR A 244 -14.54 10.64 7.58
N ALA A 245 -14.63 11.78 6.93
CA ALA A 245 -15.93 12.43 6.69
C ALA A 245 -16.91 11.53 5.91
N TYR A 246 -16.39 10.68 5.01
CA TYR A 246 -17.20 9.72 4.25
C TYR A 246 -17.87 8.65 5.13
N THR A 247 -17.32 8.36 6.29
CA THR A 247 -17.92 7.40 7.24
C THR A 247 -19.33 7.81 7.66
N ASN A 248 -19.62 9.13 7.75
CA ASN A 248 -20.96 9.61 8.09
C ASN A 248 -22.00 9.17 7.05
N GLN A 249 -21.67 9.22 5.75
CA GLN A 249 -22.57 8.74 4.70
C GLN A 249 -22.84 7.24 4.81
N VAL A 250 -21.82 6.47 5.20
CA VAL A 250 -21.97 5.02 5.44
C VAL A 250 -22.88 4.77 6.64
N LEU A 251 -22.72 5.51 7.74
CA LEU A 251 -23.54 5.39 8.96
C LEU A 251 -25.00 5.82 8.71
N GLU A 252 -25.21 6.88 7.94
CA GLU A 252 -26.56 7.31 7.52
C GLU A 252 -27.28 6.23 6.74
N TYR A 253 -26.59 5.59 5.78
CA TYR A 253 -27.14 4.49 5.02
C TYR A 253 -27.49 3.28 5.91
N ILE A 254 -26.55 2.88 6.80
CA ILE A 254 -26.77 1.80 7.78
C ILE A 254 -28.02 2.07 8.62
N SER A 255 -28.23 3.33 9.05
CA SER A 255 -29.38 3.74 9.86
C SER A 255 -30.68 3.68 9.05
N ALA A 256 -30.70 4.28 7.87
CA ALA A 256 -31.88 4.32 7.01
C ALA A 256 -32.39 2.92 6.62
N HIS A 257 -31.46 1.97 6.42
CA HIS A 257 -31.76 0.60 5.99
C HIS A 257 -31.75 -0.43 7.14
N LYS A 258 -31.69 0.03 8.41
CA LYS A 258 -31.75 -0.81 9.64
C LYS A 258 -30.67 -1.90 9.69
N LEU A 259 -29.49 -1.61 9.19
CA LEU A 259 -28.37 -2.57 9.09
C LEU A 259 -27.47 -2.59 10.34
N HIS A 260 -27.80 -1.89 11.42
CA HIS A 260 -26.98 -1.77 12.63
C HIS A 260 -26.52 -3.09 13.26
N ARG A 261 -27.35 -4.16 13.12
CA ARG A 261 -27.03 -5.48 13.68
C ARG A 261 -26.21 -6.34 12.71
N ARG A 262 -25.92 -5.83 11.50
CA ARG A 262 -25.26 -6.57 10.44
C ARG A 262 -23.99 -5.91 9.92
N VAL A 263 -23.74 -4.66 10.26
CA VAL A 263 -22.52 -3.92 9.86
C VAL A 263 -21.80 -3.46 11.10
N TYR A 264 -20.57 -3.92 11.26
CA TYR A 264 -19.67 -3.62 12.38
C TYR A 264 -18.51 -2.81 11.86
N ILE A 265 -18.22 -1.67 12.49
CA ILE A 265 -17.10 -0.80 12.13
C ILE A 265 -16.09 -0.79 13.28
N LEU A 266 -14.89 -1.29 13.05
CA LEU A 266 -13.82 -1.39 14.01
C LEU A 266 -12.73 -0.35 13.71
N HIS A 267 -12.30 0.36 14.76
CA HIS A 267 -11.26 1.38 14.67
C HIS A 267 -10.06 0.98 15.50
N ASP A 268 -8.91 1.54 15.16
CA ASP A 268 -7.67 1.40 15.94
C ASP A 268 -7.30 -0.06 16.22
N VAL A 269 -7.64 -0.96 15.29
CA VAL A 269 -7.26 -2.38 15.36
C VAL A 269 -5.75 -2.49 15.15
N PRO A 270 -5.00 -3.03 16.13
CA PRO A 270 -3.58 -3.25 15.97
C PRO A 270 -3.28 -4.25 14.84
N ASP A 271 -2.18 -4.02 14.15
CA ASP A 271 -1.70 -4.90 13.09
C ASP A 271 -1.55 -6.37 13.52
N ALA A 272 -1.28 -6.61 14.81
CA ALA A 272 -1.13 -7.96 15.37
C ALA A 272 -2.46 -8.74 15.40
N ASP A 273 -3.60 -8.07 15.48
CA ASP A 273 -4.91 -8.69 15.55
C ASP A 273 -5.50 -9.00 14.16
N LEU A 274 -4.96 -8.35 13.10
CA LEU A 274 -5.47 -8.52 11.74
C LEU A 274 -5.46 -9.97 11.25
N PRO A 275 -4.39 -10.78 11.42
CA PRO A 275 -4.40 -12.18 10.96
C PRO A 275 -5.57 -12.99 11.53
N ALA A 276 -5.89 -12.81 12.83
CA ALA A 276 -7.00 -13.51 13.47
C ALA A 276 -8.38 -12.99 13.00
N LEU A 277 -8.50 -11.72 12.58
CA LEU A 277 -9.71 -11.20 11.94
C LEU A 277 -9.90 -11.81 10.55
N TYR A 278 -8.83 -11.88 9.74
CA TYR A 278 -8.89 -12.53 8.43
C TYR A 278 -9.25 -14.02 8.57
N ALA A 279 -8.61 -14.75 9.47
CA ALA A 279 -8.82 -16.20 9.61
C ALA A 279 -10.26 -16.59 9.97
N GLN A 280 -10.97 -15.73 10.69
CA GLN A 280 -12.35 -15.97 11.14
C GLN A 280 -13.42 -15.56 10.11
N ALA A 281 -13.10 -14.77 9.11
CA ALA A 281 -14.04 -14.30 8.09
C ALA A 281 -14.42 -15.43 7.11
N GLU A 282 -15.55 -15.29 6.42
CA GLU A 282 -15.94 -16.21 5.35
C GLU A 282 -15.39 -15.79 3.98
N ALA A 283 -15.28 -14.49 3.74
CA ALA A 283 -14.70 -13.92 2.53
C ALA A 283 -14.14 -12.53 2.81
N PHE A 284 -13.24 -12.08 1.96
CA PHE A 284 -12.75 -10.72 1.95
C PHE A 284 -13.40 -9.91 0.84
N VAL A 285 -13.99 -8.78 1.18
CA VAL A 285 -14.70 -7.89 0.25
C VAL A 285 -13.93 -6.60 0.11
N TYR A 286 -13.43 -6.30 -1.09
CA TYR A 286 -12.60 -5.13 -1.36
C TYR A 286 -13.11 -4.33 -2.55
N PRO A 287 -14.20 -3.55 -2.36
CA PRO A 287 -14.97 -2.94 -3.45
C PRO A 287 -14.35 -1.62 -3.94
N SER A 288 -13.05 -1.42 -3.75
CA SER A 288 -12.36 -0.19 -4.16
C SER A 288 -12.55 0.11 -5.65
N VAL A 289 -12.78 1.37 -5.97
CA VAL A 289 -12.90 1.84 -7.36
C VAL A 289 -11.55 1.82 -8.05
N TYR A 290 -10.50 2.29 -7.37
CA TYR A 290 -9.15 2.32 -7.91
C TYR A 290 -8.08 2.21 -6.82
N GLU A 291 -7.05 1.43 -7.10
CA GLU A 291 -5.91 1.20 -6.21
C GLU A 291 -4.58 1.19 -6.96
N GLY A 292 -3.49 1.37 -6.24
CA GLY A 292 -2.15 1.21 -6.79
C GLY A 292 -1.72 -0.25 -6.91
N PHE A 293 -2.11 -1.12 -5.93
CA PHE A 293 -1.84 -2.56 -6.01
C PHE A 293 -2.93 -3.42 -5.33
N GLY A 294 -3.16 -3.31 -4.04
CA GLY A 294 -4.16 -4.13 -3.35
C GLY A 294 -3.54 -5.13 -2.36
N ILE A 295 -2.58 -4.70 -1.58
CA ILE A 295 -1.95 -5.51 -0.52
C ILE A 295 -2.99 -6.24 0.36
N PRO A 296 -4.12 -5.62 0.80
CA PRO A 296 -5.13 -6.32 1.60
C PRO A 296 -5.75 -7.55 0.92
N ILE A 297 -5.78 -7.59 -0.41
CA ILE A 297 -6.21 -8.78 -1.18
C ILE A 297 -5.19 -9.92 -0.98
N ILE A 298 -3.90 -9.61 -1.08
CA ILE A 298 -2.83 -10.60 -0.89
C ILE A 298 -2.83 -11.09 0.55
N GLU A 299 -3.04 -10.21 1.54
CA GLU A 299 -3.18 -10.56 2.95
C GLU A 299 -4.35 -11.53 3.16
N ALA A 300 -5.51 -11.23 2.59
CA ALA A 300 -6.70 -12.09 2.67
C ALA A 300 -6.45 -13.48 2.09
N ILE A 301 -5.88 -13.55 0.89
CA ILE A 301 -5.58 -14.83 0.22
C ILE A 301 -4.52 -15.62 1.02
N SER A 302 -3.51 -14.96 1.56
CA SER A 302 -2.50 -15.59 2.43
C SER A 302 -3.14 -16.22 3.67
N CYS A 303 -4.13 -15.55 4.26
CA CYS A 303 -4.93 -16.07 5.37
C CYS A 303 -5.98 -17.13 4.94
N GLY A 304 -6.09 -17.46 3.64
CA GLY A 304 -7.02 -18.48 3.12
C GLY A 304 -8.43 -18.00 2.88
N LEU A 305 -8.62 -16.71 2.67
CA LEU A 305 -9.91 -16.17 2.30
C LEU A 305 -10.08 -16.08 0.78
N PRO A 306 -11.24 -16.44 0.25
CA PRO A 306 -11.63 -16.05 -1.08
C PRO A 306 -11.92 -14.54 -1.10
N VAL A 307 -11.66 -13.91 -2.23
CA VAL A 307 -11.76 -12.46 -2.41
C VAL A 307 -12.84 -12.11 -3.41
N VAL A 308 -13.61 -11.07 -3.08
CA VAL A 308 -14.52 -10.38 -3.99
C VAL A 308 -14.12 -8.91 -4.06
N GLY A 309 -13.75 -8.44 -5.23
CA GLY A 309 -13.33 -7.07 -5.51
C GLY A 309 -14.10 -6.39 -6.62
N CYS A 310 -13.63 -5.22 -7.05
CA CYS A 310 -14.16 -4.54 -8.23
C CYS A 310 -13.20 -4.61 -9.41
N THR A 311 -13.73 -4.51 -10.64
CA THR A 311 -12.97 -4.43 -11.88
C THR A 311 -12.40 -3.04 -12.12
N GLY A 312 -11.49 -2.92 -13.08
CA GLY A 312 -11.04 -1.63 -13.63
C GLY A 312 -9.81 -1.02 -12.99
N SER A 313 -9.15 -1.76 -12.06
CA SER A 313 -7.89 -1.31 -11.46
C SER A 313 -6.86 -2.44 -11.32
N CYS A 314 -5.94 -2.32 -10.38
CA CYS A 314 -4.95 -3.36 -10.09
C CYS A 314 -5.48 -4.54 -9.25
N LEU A 315 -6.75 -4.55 -8.84
CA LEU A 315 -7.29 -5.58 -7.95
C LEU A 315 -7.29 -6.96 -8.59
N GLU A 316 -7.56 -7.02 -9.91
CA GLU A 316 -7.49 -8.25 -10.70
C GLU A 316 -6.06 -8.80 -10.79
N GLU A 317 -5.07 -7.89 -10.85
CA GLU A 317 -3.64 -8.23 -10.83
C GLU A 317 -3.21 -8.75 -9.44
N ALA A 318 -3.74 -8.19 -8.36
CA ALA A 318 -3.41 -8.61 -7.00
C ALA A 318 -4.08 -9.94 -6.60
N GLY A 319 -5.36 -10.12 -6.96
CA GLY A 319 -6.17 -11.26 -6.52
C GLY A 319 -6.20 -12.43 -7.51
N GLY A 320 -5.83 -12.20 -8.77
CA GLY A 320 -5.78 -13.23 -9.81
C GLY A 320 -7.15 -13.72 -10.30
N PRO A 321 -7.16 -14.70 -11.23
CA PRO A 321 -8.37 -15.12 -11.94
C PRO A 321 -9.35 -15.93 -11.08
N ASP A 322 -8.92 -16.42 -9.92
CA ASP A 322 -9.77 -17.19 -9.02
C ASP A 322 -10.46 -16.33 -7.95
N SER A 323 -10.16 -15.04 -7.87
CA SER A 323 -10.99 -14.05 -7.16
C SER A 323 -12.16 -13.62 -8.03
N LEU A 324 -13.20 -13.06 -7.43
CA LEU A 324 -14.39 -12.57 -8.17
C LEU A 324 -14.35 -11.05 -8.25
N TYR A 325 -14.76 -10.52 -9.39
CA TYR A 325 -14.75 -9.08 -9.63
C TYR A 325 -16.07 -8.63 -10.25
N VAL A 326 -16.55 -7.47 -9.79
CA VAL A 326 -17.82 -6.88 -10.23
C VAL A 326 -17.62 -5.39 -10.55
N ALA A 327 -18.58 -4.79 -11.23
CA ALA A 327 -18.59 -3.36 -11.45
C ALA A 327 -18.69 -2.60 -10.10
N PRO A 328 -18.01 -1.45 -9.94
CA PRO A 328 -17.94 -0.73 -8.66
C PRO A 328 -19.25 0.01 -8.28
N ASP A 329 -20.28 -0.07 -9.09
CA ASP A 329 -21.61 0.54 -8.91
C ASP A 329 -22.75 -0.47 -8.80
N ASP A 330 -22.44 -1.79 -8.81
CA ASP A 330 -23.46 -2.86 -8.81
C ASP A 330 -23.46 -3.67 -7.49
N PRO A 331 -24.28 -3.26 -6.49
CA PRO A 331 -24.39 -3.96 -5.22
C PRO A 331 -25.00 -5.37 -5.34
N GLU A 332 -25.89 -5.60 -6.32
CA GLU A 332 -26.50 -6.91 -6.53
C GLU A 332 -25.50 -7.91 -7.09
N ALA A 333 -24.68 -7.51 -8.07
CA ALA A 333 -23.59 -8.32 -8.55
C ALA A 333 -22.58 -8.62 -7.44
N LEU A 334 -22.27 -7.63 -6.57
CA LEU A 334 -21.39 -7.84 -5.41
C LEU A 334 -21.98 -8.88 -4.45
N ALA A 335 -23.28 -8.77 -4.13
CA ALA A 335 -23.96 -9.75 -3.27
C ALA A 335 -23.97 -11.15 -3.90
N ALA A 336 -24.23 -11.25 -5.22
CA ALA A 336 -24.19 -12.51 -5.95
C ALA A 336 -22.80 -13.15 -5.93
N ALA A 337 -21.75 -12.36 -6.13
CA ALA A 337 -20.37 -12.83 -6.06
C ALA A 337 -19.97 -13.27 -4.64
N ILE A 338 -20.38 -12.53 -3.59
CA ILE A 338 -20.16 -12.92 -2.20
C ILE A 338 -20.80 -14.28 -1.92
N ARG A 339 -22.05 -14.51 -2.32
CA ARG A 339 -22.75 -15.81 -2.12
C ARG A 339 -21.96 -17.00 -2.70
N GLN A 340 -21.27 -16.82 -3.84
CA GLN A 340 -20.47 -17.86 -4.49
C GLN A 340 -19.21 -18.28 -3.73
N VAL A 341 -18.80 -17.50 -2.73
CA VAL A 341 -17.56 -17.75 -1.97
C VAL A 341 -17.78 -17.94 -0.48
N LEU A 342 -19.04 -17.94 0.00
CA LEU A 342 -19.36 -18.23 1.41
C LEU A 342 -19.02 -19.69 1.77
N LYS A 343 -18.88 -19.97 3.06
CA LYS A 343 -18.70 -21.34 3.56
C LYS A 343 -19.80 -22.26 3.06
N GLY A 344 -19.40 -23.41 2.50
CA GLY A 344 -20.32 -24.38 1.87
C GLY A 344 -20.63 -24.12 0.41
N ALA A 345 -20.18 -23.05 -0.20
CA ALA A 345 -20.37 -22.82 -1.64
C ALA A 345 -19.54 -23.81 -2.47
N PRO A 346 -20.09 -24.35 -3.57
CA PRO A 346 -19.36 -25.25 -4.46
C PRO A 346 -18.08 -24.62 -5.03
N GLY A 347 -17.01 -25.41 -5.04
CA GLY A 347 -15.72 -24.95 -5.60
C GLY A 347 -14.95 -23.92 -4.76
N ARG A 348 -15.42 -23.61 -3.55
CA ARG A 348 -14.78 -22.62 -2.68
C ARG A 348 -13.34 -23.00 -2.32
N GLU A 349 -13.12 -24.24 -1.92
CA GLU A 349 -11.80 -24.71 -1.45
C GLU A 349 -10.79 -24.76 -2.60
N GLU A 350 -11.20 -25.22 -3.79
CA GLU A 350 -10.36 -25.19 -4.99
C GLU A 350 -10.00 -23.76 -5.37
N ARG A 351 -10.96 -22.83 -5.28
CA ARG A 351 -10.73 -21.40 -5.52
C ARG A 351 -9.65 -20.83 -4.56
N ILE A 352 -9.76 -21.12 -3.27
CA ILE A 352 -8.79 -20.68 -2.26
C ILE A 352 -7.40 -21.25 -2.58
N GLN A 353 -7.32 -22.53 -2.91
CA GLN A 353 -6.02 -23.15 -3.25
C GLN A 353 -5.38 -22.53 -4.48
N ARG A 354 -6.15 -22.29 -5.56
CA ARG A 354 -5.65 -21.65 -6.78
C ARG A 354 -5.25 -20.21 -6.53
N SER A 355 -6.03 -19.44 -5.74
CA SER A 355 -5.66 -18.08 -5.36
C SER A 355 -4.37 -18.05 -4.54
N ARG A 356 -4.17 -18.96 -3.59
CA ARG A 356 -2.90 -19.11 -2.85
C ARG A 356 -1.73 -19.43 -3.77
N GLN A 357 -1.93 -20.32 -4.75
CA GLN A 357 -0.89 -20.61 -5.75
C GLN A 357 -0.57 -19.37 -6.59
N TYR A 358 -1.57 -18.61 -6.98
CA TYR A 358 -1.37 -17.39 -7.76
C TYR A 358 -0.54 -16.34 -7.03
N ILE A 359 -0.82 -16.07 -5.74
CA ILE A 359 -0.10 -15.02 -4.99
C ILE A 359 1.34 -15.39 -4.65
N ARG A 360 1.78 -16.66 -4.83
CA ARG A 360 3.19 -17.04 -4.68
C ARG A 360 4.14 -16.21 -5.53
N ARG A 361 3.67 -15.68 -6.64
CA ARG A 361 4.42 -14.71 -7.48
C ARG A 361 4.79 -13.43 -6.74
N PHE A 362 4.11 -13.12 -5.64
CA PHE A 362 4.37 -11.97 -4.76
C PHE A 362 5.09 -12.39 -3.47
N GLU A 363 5.13 -13.70 -3.16
CA GLU A 363 5.86 -14.26 -2.02
C GLU A 363 7.33 -14.48 -2.40
N GLY A 364 8.22 -14.30 -1.42
CA GLY A 364 9.67 -14.47 -1.67
C GLY A 364 10.21 -13.49 -2.72
N ASN A 365 9.39 -12.56 -3.15
CA ASN A 365 9.80 -11.50 -4.05
C ASN A 365 10.79 -10.64 -3.27
N ASP A 366 12.08 -10.85 -3.53
CA ASP A 366 13.16 -10.08 -2.91
C ASP A 366 13.11 -8.66 -3.51
N VAL A 367 12.14 -7.87 -3.02
CA VAL A 367 11.92 -6.49 -3.44
C VAL A 367 13.23 -5.71 -3.35
N ALA A 368 13.99 -5.92 -2.28
CA ALA A 368 15.26 -5.27 -2.07
C ALA A 368 16.28 -5.66 -3.14
N ARG A 369 16.34 -6.94 -3.54
CA ARG A 369 17.24 -7.42 -4.59
C ARG A 369 16.87 -6.84 -5.96
N GLN A 370 15.60 -6.88 -6.33
CA GLN A 370 15.12 -6.30 -7.60
C GLN A 370 15.40 -4.80 -7.67
N VAL A 371 15.19 -4.09 -6.56
CA VAL A 371 15.51 -2.66 -6.48
C VAL A 371 17.01 -2.41 -6.57
N LEU A 372 17.85 -3.25 -5.94
CA LEU A 372 19.30 -3.16 -6.04
C LEU A 372 19.79 -3.40 -7.47
N GLU A 373 19.24 -4.39 -8.19
CA GLU A 373 19.54 -4.64 -9.60
C GLU A 373 19.21 -3.42 -10.48
N ILE A 374 18.12 -2.71 -10.19
CA ILE A 374 17.80 -1.45 -10.86
C ILE A 374 18.89 -0.40 -10.58
N TYR A 375 19.34 -0.24 -9.32
CA TYR A 375 20.39 0.71 -9.00
C TYR A 375 21.70 0.39 -9.73
N GLN A 376 22.10 -0.88 -9.74
CA GLN A 376 23.31 -1.35 -10.43
C GLN A 376 23.25 -1.12 -11.94
N ARG A 377 22.07 -1.32 -12.55
CA ARG A 377 21.87 -1.13 -13.99
C ARG A 377 21.96 0.31 -14.45
N ILE A 378 21.60 1.27 -13.60
CA ILE A 378 21.60 2.69 -13.98
C ILE A 378 22.90 3.41 -13.63
N LEU A 379 23.78 2.81 -12.79
CA LEU A 379 25.11 3.31 -12.47
C LEU A 379 26.08 3.09 -13.62
#